data_e83a9ca79503a2fb38d92031fce76986
#
_entry.id   e83a9ca79503a2fb38d92031fce76986
#
_cell.length_a   1.000
_cell.length_b   1.000
_cell.length_c   1.000
_cell.angle_alpha   90.00
_cell.angle_beta   90.00
_cell.angle_gamma   90.00
#
_symmetry.space_group_name_H-M   'P 1'
#
loop_
_entity.id
_entity.type
_entity.pdbx_description
1 polymer ?
#
loop_
_entity_poly.entity_id
_entity_poly.type
_entity_poly.pdbx_seq_one_letter_code
_entity_poly.pdbx_strand_id
1 'polypeptide(L)'
;MKRIDFERIFDNIRRNQTMVHCITNYVTINDVANMILAIGASPIMADDWMEVREITSMCDSLVINMGTLKQNTVRSMLLAGKEANQRGHLVVFDPVGVGASRFRKETAAKLLKRDPL
;
A
#
# COMPACT_ATOMS: atom_id res chain seq x y z
N MET A 1 16.18 -19.59 -13.12
CA MET A 1 15.49 -18.77 -12.10
C MET A 1 16.46 -18.44 -10.98
N LYS A 2 16.68 -17.16 -10.72
CA LYS A 2 17.56 -16.76 -9.62
C LYS A 2 16.94 -17.16 -8.30
N ARG A 3 17.74 -17.75 -7.43
CA ARG A 3 17.33 -18.08 -6.06
C ARG A 3 17.11 -16.79 -5.26
N ILE A 4 15.97 -16.69 -4.58
CA ILE A 4 15.69 -15.54 -3.71
C ILE A 4 16.48 -15.70 -2.41
N ASP A 5 17.24 -14.68 -2.06
CA ASP A 5 17.97 -14.61 -0.80
C ASP A 5 17.14 -13.86 0.24
N PHE A 6 16.28 -14.59 0.94
CA PHE A 6 15.39 -14.01 1.95
C PHE A 6 16.15 -13.42 3.14
N GLU A 7 17.24 -14.03 3.53
CA GLU A 7 18.05 -13.52 4.65
C GLU A 7 18.56 -12.12 4.36
N ARG A 8 19.12 -11.92 3.17
CA ARG A 8 19.60 -10.62 2.71
C ARG A 8 18.47 -9.58 2.65
N ILE A 9 17.30 -9.97 2.16
CA ILE A 9 16.12 -9.08 2.08
C ILE A 9 15.70 -8.62 3.47
N PHE A 10 15.59 -9.54 4.43
CA PHE A 10 15.20 -9.19 5.80
C PHE A 10 16.25 -8.33 6.50
N ASP A 11 17.53 -8.63 6.29
CA ASP A 11 18.61 -7.80 6.83
C ASP A 11 18.58 -6.39 6.27
N ASN A 12 18.32 -6.21 4.98
CA ASN A 12 18.19 -4.91 4.35
C ASN A 12 17.01 -4.11 4.89
N ILE A 13 15.87 -4.76 5.12
CA ILE A 13 14.68 -4.14 5.70
C ILE A 13 15.01 -3.57 7.09
N ARG A 14 15.68 -4.33 7.93
CA ARG A 14 16.06 -3.92 9.29
C ARG A 14 17.08 -2.80 9.29
N ARG A 15 18.13 -2.91 8.46
CA ARG A 15 19.20 -1.90 8.37
C ARG A 15 18.70 -0.55 7.90
N ASN A 16 17.78 -0.54 6.94
CA ASN A 16 17.25 0.68 6.33
C ASN A 16 16.09 1.28 7.13
N GLN A 17 15.68 0.65 8.22
CA GLN A 17 14.52 1.10 9.02
C GLN A 17 13.31 1.35 8.13
N THR A 18 13.00 0.38 7.29
CA THR A 18 11.98 0.48 6.24
C THR A 18 10.62 0.81 6.80
N MET A 19 9.96 1.82 6.23
CA MET A 19 8.61 2.23 6.59
C MET A 19 7.64 1.89 5.46
N VAL A 20 6.54 1.24 5.80
CA VAL A 20 5.51 0.81 4.84
C VAL A 20 4.20 1.52 5.15
N HIS A 21 3.73 2.34 4.23
CA HIS A 21 2.41 2.94 4.33
C HIS A 21 1.36 1.93 3.86
N CYS A 22 0.36 1.66 4.68
CA CYS A 22 -0.71 0.72 4.37
C CYS A 22 -2.06 1.41 4.34
N ILE A 23 -2.74 1.32 3.21
CA ILE A 23 -4.17 1.61 3.09
C ILE A 23 -4.83 0.26 2.85
N THR A 24 -5.42 -0.30 3.89
CA THR A 24 -5.89 -1.68 3.87
C THR A 24 -7.32 -1.80 4.42
N ASN A 25 -7.82 -3.02 4.50
CA ASN A 25 -9.16 -3.29 4.98
C ASN A 25 -9.19 -3.48 6.51
N TYR A 26 -10.35 -3.22 7.13
CA TYR A 26 -10.46 -3.30 8.58
C TYR A 26 -10.63 -4.73 9.13
N VAL A 27 -10.77 -5.73 8.26
CA VAL A 27 -10.86 -7.14 8.70
C VAL A 27 -9.48 -7.67 9.10
N THR A 28 -8.43 -7.29 8.33
CA THR A 28 -7.08 -7.82 8.50
C THR A 28 -6.04 -6.77 8.86
N ILE A 29 -6.46 -5.55 9.19
CA ILE A 29 -5.54 -4.44 9.44
C ILE A 29 -4.51 -4.75 10.52
N ASN A 30 -4.93 -5.34 11.62
CA ASN A 30 -4.04 -5.71 12.72
C ASN A 30 -3.03 -6.78 12.31
N ASP A 31 -3.48 -7.79 11.57
CA ASP A 31 -2.61 -8.86 11.07
C ASP A 31 -1.54 -8.32 10.11
N VAL A 32 -1.93 -7.40 9.23
CA VAL A 32 -1.00 -6.74 8.29
C VAL A 32 0.06 -5.95 9.05
N ALA A 33 -0.34 -5.14 10.02
CA ALA A 33 0.58 -4.38 10.84
C ALA A 33 1.57 -5.30 11.58
N ASN A 34 1.08 -6.36 12.19
CA ASN A 34 1.92 -7.30 12.93
C ASN A 34 2.86 -8.09 12.01
N MET A 35 2.44 -8.45 10.82
CA MET A 35 3.32 -9.12 9.85
C MET A 35 4.47 -8.21 9.42
N ILE A 36 4.19 -6.94 9.15
CA ILE A 36 5.21 -5.95 8.77
C ILE A 36 6.21 -5.75 9.91
N LEU A 37 5.72 -5.65 11.16
CA LEU A 37 6.59 -5.58 12.33
C LEU A 37 7.45 -6.84 12.48
N ALA A 38 6.88 -8.01 12.22
CA ALA A 38 7.59 -9.28 12.35
C ALA A 38 8.77 -9.41 11.40
N ILE A 39 8.69 -8.84 10.20
CA ILE A 39 9.81 -8.85 9.24
C ILE A 39 10.84 -7.74 9.48
N GLY A 40 10.62 -6.90 10.50
CA GLY A 40 11.55 -5.84 10.88
C GLY A 40 11.29 -4.49 10.25
N ALA A 41 10.14 -4.29 9.60
CA ALA A 41 9.73 -3.00 9.06
C ALA A 41 8.75 -2.29 10.00
N SER A 42 8.48 -1.02 9.73
CA SER A 42 7.54 -0.21 10.50
C SER A 42 6.30 0.09 9.67
N PRO A 43 5.10 -0.39 10.06
CA PRO A 43 3.88 -0.08 9.35
C PRO A 43 3.31 1.27 9.79
N ILE A 44 2.75 2.02 8.85
CA ILE A 44 1.93 3.19 9.14
C ILE A 44 0.56 2.96 8.53
N MET A 45 -0.45 2.80 9.39
CA MET A 45 -1.83 2.54 8.99
C MET A 45 -2.57 3.87 8.92
N ALA A 46 -2.57 4.50 7.74
CA ALA A 46 -3.17 5.81 7.54
C ALA A 46 -4.01 5.79 6.26
N ASP A 47 -5.30 6.07 6.39
CA ASP A 47 -6.24 6.02 5.27
C ASP A 47 -7.10 7.28 5.09
N ASP A 48 -6.83 8.33 5.86
CA ASP A 48 -7.53 9.60 5.69
C ASP A 48 -6.91 10.42 4.56
N TRP A 49 -7.75 10.91 3.65
CA TRP A 49 -7.30 11.68 2.49
C TRP A 49 -6.55 12.96 2.87
N MET A 50 -6.74 13.46 4.07
CA MET A 50 -6.07 14.68 4.53
C MET A 50 -4.58 14.46 4.83
N GLU A 51 -4.17 13.24 5.14
CA GLU A 51 -2.77 12.95 5.52
C GLU A 51 -2.02 11.98 4.61
N VAL A 52 -2.74 11.21 3.76
CA VAL A 52 -2.09 10.10 3.03
C VAL A 52 -0.93 10.51 2.13
N ARG A 53 -0.96 11.70 1.56
CA ARG A 53 0.15 12.22 0.76
C ARG A 53 1.41 12.42 1.60
N GLU A 54 1.24 13.06 2.75
CA GLU A 54 2.33 13.33 3.67
C GLU A 54 2.92 12.02 4.20
N ILE A 55 2.06 11.09 4.61
CA ILE A 55 2.49 9.77 5.09
C ILE A 55 3.22 9.00 3.99
N THR A 56 2.68 8.94 2.77
CA THR A 56 3.36 8.29 1.65
C THR A 56 4.73 8.91 1.40
N SER A 57 4.84 10.23 1.50
CA SER A 57 6.08 10.94 1.24
C SER A 57 7.22 10.55 2.18
N MET A 58 6.89 10.19 3.41
CA MET A 58 7.89 9.82 4.43
C MET A 58 8.14 8.31 4.51
N CYS A 59 7.35 7.49 3.81
CA CYS A 59 7.52 6.04 3.76
C CYS A 59 8.37 5.60 2.58
N ASP A 60 8.79 4.34 2.59
CA ASP A 60 9.60 3.75 1.51
C ASP A 60 8.74 3.05 0.46
N SER A 61 7.58 2.56 0.85
CA SER A 61 6.66 1.83 -0.01
C SER A 61 5.21 2.02 0.41
N LEU A 62 4.30 1.67 -0.49
CA LEU A 62 2.86 1.80 -0.29
C LEU A 62 2.17 0.47 -0.60
N VAL A 63 1.34 0.02 0.32
CA VAL A 63 0.46 -1.14 0.12
C VAL A 63 -0.98 -0.66 0.06
N ILE A 64 -1.68 -1.01 -1.01
CA ILE A 64 -3.10 -0.70 -1.22
C ILE A 64 -3.88 -2.01 -1.30
N ASN A 65 -4.87 -2.17 -0.42
CA ASN A 65 -5.75 -3.33 -0.40
C ASN A 65 -7.21 -2.85 -0.45
N MET A 66 -7.98 -3.36 -1.41
CA MET A 66 -9.37 -2.93 -1.66
C MET A 66 -10.40 -3.67 -0.83
N GLY A 67 -10.04 -4.44 0.16
CA GLY A 67 -11.03 -5.05 1.06
C GLY A 67 -11.83 -3.98 1.80
N THR A 68 -13.06 -4.26 2.18
CA THR A 68 -13.98 -3.31 2.86
C THR A 68 -13.96 -1.90 2.24
N LEU A 69 -14.11 -1.83 0.93
CA LEU A 69 -13.92 -0.63 0.13
C LEU A 69 -14.97 0.45 0.44
N LYS A 70 -14.53 1.71 0.55
CA LYS A 70 -15.37 2.90 0.75
C LYS A 70 -14.90 4.04 -0.16
N GLN A 71 -15.82 4.90 -0.58
CA GLN A 71 -15.50 6.04 -1.45
C GLN A 71 -14.38 6.93 -0.91
N ASN A 72 -14.40 7.26 0.36
CA ASN A 72 -13.36 8.08 0.98
C ASN A 72 -12.00 7.39 0.96
N THR A 73 -11.97 6.08 1.17
CA THR A 73 -10.74 5.30 1.10
C THR A 73 -10.21 5.23 -0.34
N VAL A 74 -11.09 5.14 -1.33
CA VAL A 74 -10.70 5.21 -2.76
C VAL A 74 -9.98 6.52 -3.05
N ARG A 75 -10.50 7.63 -2.58
CA ARG A 75 -9.85 8.95 -2.73
C ARG A 75 -8.44 8.93 -2.13
N SER A 76 -8.31 8.39 -0.94
CA SER A 76 -7.02 8.25 -0.26
C SER A 76 -6.04 7.38 -1.04
N MET A 77 -6.51 6.25 -1.57
CA MET A 77 -5.70 5.33 -2.40
C MET A 77 -5.16 6.03 -3.64
N LEU A 78 -5.99 6.79 -4.32
CA LEU A 78 -5.59 7.54 -5.53
C LEU A 78 -4.55 8.62 -5.21
N LEU A 79 -4.76 9.37 -4.13
CA LEU A 79 -3.82 10.41 -3.70
C LEU A 79 -2.48 9.81 -3.27
N ALA A 80 -2.50 8.75 -2.47
CA ALA A 80 -1.29 8.08 -2.02
C ALA A 80 -0.54 7.42 -3.18
N GLY A 81 -1.26 6.73 -4.06
CA GLY A 81 -0.67 6.09 -5.23
C GLY A 81 0.03 7.09 -6.15
N LYS A 82 -0.59 8.24 -6.38
CA LYS A 82 -0.01 9.33 -7.14
C LYS A 82 1.29 9.84 -6.51
N GLU A 83 1.28 10.08 -5.22
CA GLU A 83 2.46 10.53 -4.48
C GLU A 83 3.59 9.50 -4.54
N ALA A 84 3.26 8.22 -4.35
CA ALA A 84 4.23 7.14 -4.45
C ALA A 84 4.87 7.07 -5.84
N ASN A 85 4.07 7.19 -6.89
CA ASN A 85 4.56 7.19 -8.27
C ASN A 85 5.49 8.37 -8.56
N GLN A 86 5.14 9.56 -8.09
CA GLN A 86 5.98 10.75 -8.27
C GLN A 86 7.34 10.61 -7.57
N ARG A 87 7.38 9.89 -6.47
CA ARG A 87 8.61 9.65 -5.70
C ARG A 87 9.37 8.39 -6.12
N GLY A 88 8.83 7.61 -7.05
CA GLY A 88 9.43 6.35 -7.46
C GLY A 88 9.36 5.26 -6.40
N HIS A 89 8.43 5.34 -5.48
CA HIS A 89 8.22 4.32 -4.46
C HIS A 89 7.53 3.08 -5.04
N LEU A 90 7.88 1.91 -4.52
CA LEU A 90 7.20 0.67 -4.88
C LEU A 90 5.78 0.68 -4.33
N VAL A 91 4.83 0.29 -5.16
CA VAL A 91 3.42 0.14 -4.78
C VAL A 91 3.00 -1.30 -4.98
N VAL A 92 2.45 -1.92 -3.93
CA VAL A 92 1.82 -3.23 -4.00
C VAL A 92 0.32 -3.03 -3.93
N PHE A 93 -0.40 -3.52 -4.94
CA PHE A 93 -1.85 -3.38 -5.02
C PHE A 93 -2.53 -4.74 -4.98
N ASP A 94 -3.41 -4.93 -4.01
CA ASP A 94 -4.23 -6.12 -3.84
C ASP A 94 -5.70 -5.79 -4.14
N PRO A 95 -6.21 -6.15 -5.34
CA PRO A 95 -7.57 -5.83 -5.75
C PRO A 95 -8.60 -6.81 -5.20
N VAL A 96 -8.72 -6.91 -3.90
CA VAL A 96 -9.66 -7.80 -3.21
C VAL A 96 -11.08 -7.64 -3.76
N GLY A 97 -11.67 -8.74 -4.22
CA GLY A 97 -13.04 -8.77 -4.70
C GLY A 97 -13.31 -7.97 -5.98
N VAL A 98 -12.31 -7.76 -6.82
CA VAL A 98 -12.41 -6.94 -8.04
C VAL A 98 -13.56 -7.36 -8.96
N GLY A 99 -13.92 -8.62 -9.01
CA GLY A 99 -15.02 -9.13 -9.83
C GLY A 99 -16.38 -9.10 -9.13
N ALA A 100 -16.47 -8.70 -7.87
CA ALA A 100 -17.69 -8.83 -7.06
C ALA A 100 -18.71 -7.70 -7.28
N SER A 101 -18.26 -6.50 -7.68
CA SER A 101 -19.15 -5.36 -7.88
C SER A 101 -18.59 -4.40 -8.92
N ARG A 102 -19.48 -3.58 -9.48
CA ARG A 102 -19.09 -2.49 -10.39
C ARG A 102 -18.15 -1.51 -9.68
N PHE A 103 -18.44 -1.15 -8.47
CA PHE A 103 -17.63 -0.24 -7.67
C PHE A 103 -16.18 -0.73 -7.53
N ARG A 104 -16.00 -2.02 -7.20
CA ARG A 104 -14.66 -2.60 -7.08
C ARG A 104 -13.94 -2.67 -8.42
N LYS A 105 -14.65 -3.03 -9.47
CA LYS A 105 -14.11 -3.11 -10.82
C LYS A 105 -13.62 -1.75 -11.32
N GLU A 106 -14.44 -0.72 -11.16
CA GLU A 106 -14.10 0.64 -11.57
C GLU A 106 -12.95 1.22 -10.73
N THR A 107 -12.95 0.94 -9.44
CA THR A 107 -11.86 1.37 -8.55
C THR A 107 -10.53 0.75 -8.95
N ALA A 108 -10.51 -0.56 -9.19
CA ALA A 108 -9.31 -1.25 -9.64
C ALA A 108 -8.79 -0.67 -10.97
N ALA A 109 -9.68 -0.39 -11.90
CA ALA A 109 -9.33 0.22 -13.18
C ALA A 109 -8.69 1.60 -12.99
N LYS A 110 -9.22 2.43 -12.10
CA LYS A 110 -8.67 3.75 -11.77
C LYS A 110 -7.27 3.63 -11.14
N LEU A 111 -7.09 2.71 -10.20
CA LEU A 111 -5.82 2.52 -9.52
C LEU A 111 -4.73 1.97 -10.43
N LEU A 112 -5.10 1.11 -11.39
CA LEU A 112 -4.17 0.53 -12.35
C LEU A 112 -3.84 1.47 -13.51
N LYS A 113 -4.61 2.53 -13.68
CA LYS A 113 -4.38 3.49 -14.75
C LYS A 113 -3.10 4.26 -14.47
N ARG A 114 -2.12 4.13 -15.36
CA ARG A 114 -0.96 5.01 -15.36
C ARG A 114 -1.42 6.37 -15.85
N ASP A 115 -1.67 7.26 -14.91
CA ASP A 115 -1.92 8.64 -15.27
C ASP A 115 -0.57 9.36 -15.40
N PRO A 116 -0.18 9.77 -16.60
CA PRO A 116 0.90 10.70 -16.72
C PRO A 116 0.43 12.02 -16.12
N LEU A 117 0.91 12.30 -15.01
CA LEU A 117 0.60 13.54 -14.32
C LEU A 117 1.27 14.74 -14.97
#